data_24e0e9f47d71e7ea53300aac26af692a
#
_entry.id   24e0e9f47d71e7ea53300aac26af692a
#
_cell.length_a   1.000
_cell.length_b   1.000
_cell.length_c   1.000
_cell.angle_alpha   90.00
_cell.angle_beta   90.00
_cell.angle_gamma   90.00
#
_symmetry.space_group_name_H-M   'P 1'
#
loop_
_entity.id
_entity.type
_entity.pdbx_description
1 polymer ?
#
loop_
_entity_poly.entity_id
_entity_poly.type
_entity_poly.pdbx_seq_one_letter_code
_entity_poly.pdbx_strand_id
1 'polypeptide(L)'
;MEVFPALEKVQSAIDNGLFAVGFITYEAASGFTPYLKTFTSQTLPLVSFVFFAERNQIIAGAELPKTYRPTAKWNQTISYEDYKASVDKIRRYIELGETYQVNYTFRLQAEFKGDEKGFYAGLCHAQSSPFCAYLDFGRHVVVSASPELFFRIDGTNLEARPMKGTFRRGRWLQEDERFKKQLLSSEKDRAENVMITDMMRNDIGILAQTGSVQVPNLFKIERYPTVWQMTSTVKASLRTGAKISDIMRALFPCASVTGAPKVRSMEIINEVEKDPRGIYTGCIGYVGPGGDACFSVAIRTAHIDRNLRHVNYGVGSGVTWNSSTDAEFQECKDKARILYEEDKNFDLLETILLENGRIFLFERHLDRLESSAKYWGYKFDRSTCISTITDFVKMKSVQRSRLRLCLSKSGEISINETPFSSIKINSLTAALATDPIDRMNRLLFHKTTNRSVYEHAKSQIPNIDEVLLYNQDEELTEFCIGNLVVEINGDLYTPPVSCGLLPGVFRAEEIDNGRLIERVLKKDQIDSVDKIYLINSVRRYVPIDLRAGEQDV
;
A
#
# COMPACT_ATOMS: atom_id res chain seq x y z
N MET A 1 34.27 17.99 6.17
CA MET A 1 33.32 16.95 5.74
C MET A 1 33.74 16.43 4.39
N GLU A 2 33.83 15.11 4.24
CA GLU A 2 34.43 14.45 3.06
C GLU A 2 33.39 14.04 2.00
N VAL A 3 32.29 14.78 1.88
CA VAL A 3 31.21 14.43 0.92
C VAL A 3 31.69 14.57 -0.53
N PHE A 4 32.30 15.70 -0.87
CA PHE A 4 32.86 15.92 -2.22
C PHE A 4 33.98 14.95 -2.57
N PRO A 5 35.01 14.73 -1.73
CA PRO A 5 36.04 13.74 -2.00
C PRO A 5 35.51 12.33 -2.20
N ALA A 6 34.44 11.94 -1.48
CA ALA A 6 33.81 10.65 -1.69
C ALA A 6 33.13 10.56 -3.06
N LEU A 7 32.41 11.60 -3.49
CA LEU A 7 31.76 11.65 -4.81
C LEU A 7 32.75 11.76 -5.97
N GLU A 8 33.90 12.41 -5.76
CA GLU A 8 34.99 12.40 -6.74
C GLU A 8 35.57 11.01 -6.93
N LYS A 9 35.69 10.19 -5.86
CA LYS A 9 36.07 8.78 -5.99
C LYS A 9 35.01 7.98 -6.78
N VAL A 10 33.73 8.27 -6.56
CA VAL A 10 32.64 7.67 -7.36
C VAL A 10 32.80 8.05 -8.82
N GLN A 11 33.02 9.34 -9.13
CA GLN A 11 33.25 9.80 -10.51
C GLN A 11 34.45 9.11 -11.16
N SER A 12 35.58 9.06 -10.46
CA SER A 12 36.78 8.37 -10.96
C SER A 12 36.54 6.89 -11.22
N ALA A 13 35.77 6.20 -10.38
CA ALA A 13 35.47 4.79 -10.57
C ALA A 13 34.61 4.55 -11.83
N ILE A 14 33.57 5.36 -12.07
CA ILE A 14 32.73 5.23 -13.25
C ILE A 14 33.47 5.63 -14.54
N ASP A 15 34.36 6.62 -14.48
CA ASP A 15 35.22 7.01 -15.59
C ASP A 15 36.20 5.88 -15.97
N ASN A 16 36.55 5.00 -15.00
CA ASN A 16 37.35 3.78 -15.20
C ASN A 16 36.50 2.55 -15.54
N GLY A 17 35.23 2.70 -15.89
CA GLY A 17 34.37 1.61 -16.36
C GLY A 17 33.69 0.79 -15.26
N LEU A 18 33.75 1.23 -13.99
CA LEU A 18 33.09 0.53 -12.88
C LEU A 18 31.67 1.05 -12.64
N PHE A 19 30.83 0.19 -12.07
CA PHE A 19 29.54 0.56 -11.51
C PHE A 19 29.71 0.95 -10.03
N ALA A 20 29.11 2.05 -9.61
CA ALA A 20 29.05 2.47 -8.21
C ALA A 20 27.62 2.29 -7.68
N VAL A 21 27.44 1.53 -6.60
CA VAL A 21 26.14 1.28 -5.96
C VAL A 21 26.22 1.68 -4.50
N GLY A 22 25.24 2.45 -4.01
CA GLY A 22 25.31 2.90 -2.62
C GLY A 22 24.19 3.84 -2.21
N PHE A 23 24.50 4.63 -1.19
CA PHE A 23 23.56 5.58 -0.61
C PHE A 23 24.27 6.88 -0.16
N ILE A 24 23.45 7.91 -0.01
CA ILE A 24 23.81 9.18 0.62
C ILE A 24 22.79 9.45 1.72
N THR A 25 23.26 9.66 2.97
CA THR A 25 22.38 9.98 4.10
C THR A 25 21.93 11.44 4.04
N TYR A 26 20.76 11.73 4.65
CA TYR A 26 20.21 13.09 4.70
C TYR A 26 21.21 14.11 5.23
N GLU A 27 22.01 13.74 6.23
CA GLU A 27 22.98 14.62 6.87
C GLU A 27 24.16 15.02 5.96
N ALA A 28 24.34 14.32 4.83
CA ALA A 28 25.32 14.73 3.82
C ALA A 28 25.00 16.09 3.19
N ALA A 29 23.76 16.57 3.33
CA ALA A 29 23.32 17.86 2.80
C ALA A 29 24.20 19.03 3.28
N SER A 30 24.59 19.05 4.55
CA SER A 30 25.49 20.08 5.11
C SER A 30 26.91 20.02 4.54
N GLY A 31 27.30 18.91 3.92
CA GLY A 31 28.55 18.75 3.19
C GLY A 31 28.53 19.32 1.77
N PHE A 32 27.35 19.49 1.17
CA PHE A 32 27.21 20.15 -0.15
C PHE A 32 27.21 21.66 -0.05
N THR A 33 26.59 22.20 1.00
CA THR A 33 26.59 23.64 1.30
C THR A 33 26.34 23.89 2.79
N PRO A 34 27.05 24.85 3.41
CA PRO A 34 26.91 25.16 4.84
C PRO A 34 25.55 25.76 5.22
N TYR A 35 24.74 26.16 4.24
CA TYR A 35 23.39 26.70 4.48
C TYR A 35 22.37 25.62 4.79
N LEU A 36 22.61 24.37 4.37
CA LEU A 36 21.73 23.24 4.64
C LEU A 36 22.05 22.65 6.02
N LYS A 37 21.31 23.06 7.04
CA LYS A 37 21.51 22.61 8.43
C LYS A 37 20.99 21.19 8.62
N THR A 38 21.81 20.34 9.25
CA THR A 38 21.46 18.96 9.59
C THR A 38 22.12 18.56 10.90
N PHE A 39 21.62 17.50 11.53
CA PHE A 39 22.32 16.86 12.65
C PHE A 39 23.64 16.23 12.19
N THR A 40 24.56 16.04 13.13
CA THR A 40 25.76 15.24 12.88
C THR A 40 25.40 13.76 13.10
N SER A 41 25.41 12.97 12.02
CA SER A 41 25.20 11.52 12.13
C SER A 41 26.47 10.85 12.66
N GLN A 42 26.29 9.95 13.65
CA GLN A 42 27.40 9.16 14.20
C GLN A 42 27.30 7.66 13.87
N THR A 43 26.18 7.21 13.30
CA THR A 43 25.92 5.77 13.11
C THR A 43 26.20 5.30 11.68
N LEU A 44 25.90 6.10 10.69
CA LEU A 44 26.10 5.79 9.28
C LEU A 44 27.07 6.78 8.63
N PRO A 45 27.88 6.34 7.65
CA PRO A 45 28.67 7.25 6.83
C PRO A 45 27.74 8.18 6.03
N LEU A 46 28.17 9.42 5.81
CA LEU A 46 27.40 10.39 5.02
C LEU A 46 27.20 9.94 3.58
N VAL A 47 28.23 9.29 3.02
CA VAL A 47 28.26 8.75 1.64
C VAL A 47 28.91 7.37 1.70
N SER A 48 28.26 6.37 1.12
CA SER A 48 28.80 5.01 1.05
C SER A 48 28.48 4.38 -0.30
N PHE A 49 29.52 4.00 -1.05
CA PHE A 49 29.41 3.33 -2.33
C PHE A 49 30.37 2.14 -2.40
N VAL A 50 29.91 1.08 -3.05
CA VAL A 50 30.70 -0.09 -3.43
C VAL A 50 30.82 -0.11 -4.94
N PHE A 51 32.00 -0.51 -5.43
CA PHE A 51 32.31 -0.53 -6.85
C PHE A 51 32.31 -1.95 -7.38
N PHE A 52 31.74 -2.13 -8.58
CA PHE A 52 31.62 -3.41 -9.26
C PHE A 52 32.10 -3.30 -10.71
N ALA A 53 32.77 -4.33 -11.20
CA ALA A 53 33.18 -4.41 -12.60
C ALA A 53 31.99 -4.73 -13.54
N GLU A 54 30.98 -5.46 -13.03
CA GLU A 54 29.86 -5.94 -13.79
C GLU A 54 28.53 -5.74 -13.07
N ARG A 55 27.48 -5.58 -13.85
CA ARG A 55 26.08 -5.58 -13.39
C ARG A 55 25.30 -6.66 -14.11
N ASN A 56 24.71 -7.58 -13.37
CA ASN A 56 23.85 -8.61 -13.92
C ASN A 56 22.38 -8.21 -13.79
N GLN A 57 21.62 -8.37 -14.88
CA GLN A 57 20.18 -8.22 -14.84
C GLN A 57 19.54 -9.56 -14.46
N ILE A 58 18.78 -9.57 -13.36
CA ILE A 58 17.97 -10.73 -12.98
C ILE A 58 16.61 -10.56 -13.66
N ILE A 59 16.18 -11.62 -14.39
CA ILE A 59 14.85 -11.64 -15.02
C ILE A 59 13.78 -11.58 -13.94
N ALA A 60 12.76 -10.76 -14.14
CA ALA A 60 11.60 -10.68 -13.25
C ALA A 60 10.97 -12.07 -13.07
N GLY A 61 11.03 -12.62 -11.87
CA GLY A 61 10.62 -14.00 -11.54
C GLY A 61 11.68 -14.77 -10.75
N ALA A 62 12.87 -14.22 -10.52
CA ALA A 62 13.78 -14.78 -9.52
C ALA A 62 13.03 -14.83 -8.17
N GLU A 63 12.96 -16.02 -7.58
CA GLU A 63 12.28 -16.23 -6.33
C GLU A 63 12.89 -15.33 -5.25
N LEU A 64 12.09 -14.38 -4.77
CA LEU A 64 12.43 -13.68 -3.56
C LEU A 64 12.42 -14.70 -2.40
N PRO A 65 13.30 -14.57 -1.40
CA PRO A 65 13.29 -15.45 -0.25
C PRO A 65 11.94 -15.40 0.46
N LYS A 66 11.66 -16.43 1.27
CA LYS A 66 10.44 -16.45 2.09
C LYS A 66 10.35 -15.17 2.91
N THR A 67 9.18 -14.56 2.92
CA THR A 67 8.96 -13.30 3.64
C THR A 67 9.17 -13.49 5.15
N TYR A 68 9.83 -12.52 5.77
CA TYR A 68 10.01 -12.42 7.21
C TYR A 68 9.52 -11.07 7.72
N ARG A 69 8.92 -11.06 8.90
CA ARG A 69 8.54 -9.84 9.63
C ARG A 69 9.13 -9.89 11.03
N PRO A 70 9.74 -8.81 11.51
CA PRO A 70 10.14 -8.72 12.90
C PRO A 70 8.91 -8.90 13.80
N THR A 71 8.99 -9.83 14.74
CA THR A 71 7.95 -10.08 15.76
C THR A 71 8.03 -9.07 16.90
N ALA A 72 9.13 -8.35 17.02
CA ALA A 72 9.33 -7.32 18.03
C ALA A 72 8.38 -6.13 17.81
N LYS A 73 7.90 -5.55 18.91
CA LYS A 73 7.08 -4.35 18.91
C LYS A 73 7.89 -3.16 18.41
N TRP A 74 7.35 -2.45 17.42
CA TRP A 74 7.91 -1.19 16.95
C TRP A 74 7.53 -0.06 17.90
N ASN A 75 8.54 0.65 18.41
CA ASN A 75 8.37 1.77 19.31
C ASN A 75 8.63 3.08 18.55
N GLN A 76 7.82 4.09 18.81
CA GLN A 76 8.01 5.43 18.26
C GLN A 76 9.06 6.17 19.10
N THR A 77 9.95 6.97 18.46
CA THR A 77 10.96 7.77 19.17
C THR A 77 10.40 9.04 19.81
N ILE A 78 9.15 9.38 19.52
CA ILE A 78 8.45 10.55 20.08
C ILE A 78 7.07 10.18 20.60
N SER A 79 6.59 10.95 21.59
CA SER A 79 5.19 10.89 22.04
C SER A 79 4.26 11.64 21.07
N TYR A 80 2.95 11.41 21.19
CA TYR A 80 1.96 12.18 20.43
C TYR A 80 1.99 13.67 20.83
N GLU A 81 2.19 13.97 22.09
CA GLU A 81 2.30 15.33 22.64
C GLU A 81 3.50 16.08 22.07
N ASP A 82 4.66 15.43 21.98
CA ASP A 82 5.86 16.00 21.33
C ASP A 82 5.63 16.24 19.84
N TYR A 83 4.95 15.27 19.16
CA TYR A 83 4.60 15.42 17.75
C TYR A 83 3.71 16.64 17.54
N LYS A 84 2.67 16.78 18.36
CA LYS A 84 1.74 17.91 18.32
C LYS A 84 2.45 19.24 18.55
N ALA A 85 3.29 19.32 19.57
CA ALA A 85 4.06 20.54 19.87
C ALA A 85 4.95 20.96 18.69
N SER A 86 5.58 19.98 18.01
CA SER A 86 6.42 20.24 16.84
C SER A 86 5.59 20.71 15.64
N VAL A 87 4.43 20.09 15.39
CA VAL A 87 3.51 20.51 14.32
C VAL A 87 2.98 21.91 14.58
N ASP A 88 2.60 22.25 15.82
CA ASP A 88 2.13 23.59 16.19
C ASP A 88 3.25 24.64 15.99
N LYS A 89 4.50 24.29 16.29
CA LYS A 89 5.66 25.16 16.04
C LYS A 89 5.90 25.38 14.55
N ILE A 90 5.83 24.33 13.74
CA ILE A 90 5.92 24.43 12.27
C ILE A 90 4.80 25.33 11.71
N ARG A 91 3.56 25.17 12.17
CA ARG A 91 2.44 26.00 11.73
C ARG A 91 2.65 27.49 12.05
N ARG A 92 3.28 27.82 13.19
CA ARG A 92 3.68 29.20 13.50
C ARG A 92 4.68 29.76 12.50
N TYR A 93 5.67 28.98 12.07
CA TYR A 93 6.61 29.41 11.02
C TYR A 93 5.92 29.62 9.68
N ILE A 94 4.90 28.81 9.35
CA ILE A 94 4.07 28.98 8.15
C ILE A 94 3.23 30.26 8.28
N GLU A 95 2.62 30.51 9.42
CA GLU A 95 1.85 31.74 9.71
C GLU A 95 2.70 33.00 9.57
N LEU A 96 3.96 32.96 10.00
CA LEU A 96 4.93 34.06 9.84
C LEU A 96 5.45 34.22 8.40
N GLY A 97 5.06 33.32 7.48
CA GLY A 97 5.51 33.37 6.08
C GLY A 97 6.95 32.90 5.86
N GLU A 98 7.56 32.21 6.85
CA GLU A 98 8.94 31.74 6.75
C GLU A 98 9.08 30.48 5.89
N THR A 99 8.02 29.69 5.83
CA THR A 99 7.95 28.47 5.02
C THR A 99 6.52 28.20 4.58
N TYR A 100 6.32 27.49 3.48
CA TYR A 100 5.01 27.05 3.01
C TYR A 100 4.68 25.64 3.47
N GLN A 101 5.73 24.80 3.64
CA GLN A 101 5.62 23.41 4.02
C GLN A 101 6.91 22.92 4.66
N VAL A 102 6.79 22.07 5.68
CA VAL A 102 7.90 21.34 6.29
C VAL A 102 7.55 19.85 6.35
N ASN A 103 8.43 19.00 5.84
CA ASN A 103 8.30 17.55 6.00
C ASN A 103 8.87 17.15 7.37
N TYR A 104 7.98 16.94 8.36
CA TYR A 104 8.34 16.58 9.73
C TYR A 104 8.36 15.06 9.90
N THR A 105 9.40 14.53 10.56
CA THR A 105 9.66 13.08 10.62
C THR A 105 10.04 12.61 12.02
N PHE A 106 9.81 11.30 12.25
CA PHE A 106 10.31 10.59 13.43
C PHE A 106 10.66 9.15 13.07
N ARG A 107 11.17 8.39 14.05
CA ARG A 107 11.63 7.03 13.83
C ARG A 107 10.72 6.03 14.53
N LEU A 108 10.58 4.88 13.91
CA LEU A 108 10.11 3.65 14.52
C LEU A 108 11.32 2.74 14.73
N GLN A 109 11.42 2.15 15.89
CA GLN A 109 12.55 1.34 16.29
C GLN A 109 12.08 -0.01 16.85
N ALA A 110 12.80 -1.07 16.51
CA ALA A 110 12.55 -2.41 17.04
C ALA A 110 13.84 -3.20 17.20
N GLU A 111 13.82 -4.22 18.04
CA GLU A 111 14.85 -5.24 18.03
C GLU A 111 14.75 -6.06 16.74
N PHE A 112 15.88 -6.37 16.12
CA PHE A 112 15.91 -7.18 14.91
C PHE A 112 16.72 -8.44 15.13
N LYS A 113 16.02 -9.59 15.08
CA LYS A 113 16.59 -10.93 15.18
C LYS A 113 15.93 -11.79 14.10
N GLY A 114 16.50 -11.80 12.89
CA GLY A 114 15.89 -12.61 11.86
C GLY A 114 16.49 -12.48 10.48
N ASP A 115 15.77 -12.95 9.49
CA ASP A 115 16.19 -12.96 8.10
C ASP A 115 16.00 -11.57 7.45
N GLU A 116 17.09 -10.87 7.19
CA GLU A 116 17.11 -9.55 6.56
C GLU A 116 16.63 -9.60 5.10
N LYS A 117 16.97 -10.66 4.37
CA LYS A 117 16.53 -10.85 2.98
C LYS A 117 15.04 -11.19 2.93
N GLY A 118 14.56 -11.99 3.87
CA GLY A 118 13.13 -12.24 4.05
C GLY A 118 12.37 -10.96 4.43
N PHE A 119 12.95 -10.09 5.27
CA PHE A 119 12.39 -8.77 5.58
C PHE A 119 12.32 -7.87 4.34
N TYR A 120 13.39 -7.86 3.54
CA TYR A 120 13.39 -7.18 2.24
C TYR A 120 12.26 -7.69 1.32
N ALA A 121 12.15 -9.01 1.16
CA ALA A 121 11.08 -9.61 0.37
C ALA A 121 9.70 -9.18 0.86
N GLY A 122 9.48 -9.18 2.17
CA GLY A 122 8.23 -8.74 2.77
C GLY A 122 7.90 -7.27 2.48
N LEU A 123 8.86 -6.36 2.57
CA LEU A 123 8.64 -4.94 2.24
C LEU A 123 8.36 -4.75 0.74
N CYS A 124 9.10 -5.45 -0.13
CA CYS A 124 8.88 -5.39 -1.59
C CYS A 124 7.45 -5.82 -1.97
N HIS A 125 6.97 -6.93 -1.41
CA HIS A 125 5.63 -7.42 -1.66
C HIS A 125 4.55 -6.45 -1.15
N ALA A 126 4.69 -5.98 0.10
CA ALA A 126 3.71 -5.07 0.70
C ALA A 126 3.62 -3.72 -0.02
N GLN A 127 4.73 -3.21 -0.54
CA GLN A 127 4.78 -1.91 -1.22
C GLN A 127 4.57 -2.02 -2.74
N SER A 128 4.98 -3.15 -3.37
CA SER A 128 4.98 -3.33 -4.85
C SER A 128 5.61 -2.14 -5.57
N SER A 129 6.75 -1.68 -5.06
CA SER A 129 7.41 -0.45 -5.49
C SER A 129 8.45 -0.72 -6.60
N PRO A 130 8.66 0.22 -7.54
CA PRO A 130 9.64 0.05 -8.61
C PRO A 130 11.10 0.23 -8.15
N PHE A 131 11.36 0.83 -6.98
CA PHE A 131 12.72 1.14 -6.51
C PHE A 131 13.02 0.41 -5.20
N CYS A 132 13.01 -0.93 -5.27
CA CYS A 132 13.42 -1.76 -4.14
C CYS A 132 14.93 -1.94 -4.15
N ALA A 133 15.56 -1.93 -2.96
CA ALA A 133 16.98 -2.12 -2.80
C ALA A 133 17.32 -2.88 -1.50
N TYR A 134 18.26 -3.82 -1.60
CA TYR A 134 18.90 -4.48 -0.47
C TYR A 134 20.39 -4.21 -0.56
N LEU A 135 20.93 -3.49 0.42
CA LEU A 135 22.34 -3.14 0.47
C LEU A 135 22.98 -3.69 1.75
N ASP A 136 24.01 -4.51 1.60
CA ASP A 136 24.76 -5.09 2.71
C ASP A 136 26.17 -4.46 2.79
N PHE A 137 26.41 -3.69 3.84
CA PHE A 137 27.70 -3.07 4.16
C PHE A 137 28.35 -3.70 5.40
N GLY A 138 28.17 -5.00 5.61
CA GLY A 138 28.69 -5.72 6.75
C GLY A 138 27.90 -5.42 8.03
N ARG A 139 28.32 -4.49 8.87
CA ARG A 139 27.59 -4.11 10.08
C ARG A 139 26.19 -3.53 9.77
N HIS A 140 26.08 -2.75 8.71
CA HIS A 140 24.88 -2.00 8.37
C HIS A 140 24.20 -2.60 7.14
N VAL A 141 22.91 -2.90 7.26
CA VAL A 141 22.08 -3.34 6.14
C VAL A 141 20.98 -2.32 5.90
N VAL A 142 20.79 -1.95 4.64
CA VAL A 142 19.72 -1.05 4.22
C VAL A 142 18.72 -1.83 3.39
N VAL A 143 17.46 -1.79 3.81
CA VAL A 143 16.33 -2.45 3.15
C VAL A 143 15.34 -1.38 2.73
N SER A 144 15.14 -1.20 1.43
CA SER A 144 14.30 -0.15 0.87
C SER A 144 13.25 -0.70 -0.08
N ALA A 145 12.02 -0.19 0.04
CA ALA A 145 10.93 -0.40 -0.91
C ALA A 145 10.37 0.98 -1.35
N SER A 146 11.25 1.86 -1.82
CA SER A 146 10.90 3.24 -2.17
C SER A 146 9.99 3.32 -3.38
N PRO A 147 8.88 4.08 -3.32
CA PRO A 147 8.02 4.36 -4.47
C PRO A 147 8.52 5.53 -5.33
N GLU A 148 9.47 6.35 -4.82
CA GLU A 148 9.79 7.66 -5.38
C GLU A 148 11.12 7.66 -6.14
N LEU A 149 11.07 8.02 -7.43
CA LEU A 149 12.24 8.31 -8.23
C LEU A 149 12.79 9.69 -7.84
N PHE A 150 13.98 9.71 -7.26
CA PHE A 150 14.69 10.96 -6.99
C PHE A 150 15.16 11.54 -8.32
N PHE A 151 16.01 10.81 -9.04
CA PHE A 151 16.33 11.12 -10.43
C PHE A 151 16.84 9.88 -11.17
N ARG A 152 16.75 9.94 -12.50
CA ARG A 152 17.36 9.00 -13.45
C ARG A 152 18.09 9.76 -14.52
N ILE A 153 19.22 9.26 -14.93
CA ILE A 153 20.00 9.75 -16.07
C ILE A 153 20.15 8.62 -17.07
N ASP A 154 19.84 8.91 -18.31
CA ASP A 154 20.00 8.03 -19.47
C ASP A 154 20.65 8.86 -20.59
N GLY A 155 21.93 8.66 -20.81
CA GLY A 155 22.77 9.52 -21.62
C GLY A 155 22.77 10.97 -21.10
N THR A 156 22.20 11.89 -21.85
CA THR A 156 22.01 13.29 -21.41
C THR A 156 20.66 13.58 -20.78
N ASN A 157 19.72 12.63 -20.81
CA ASN A 157 18.37 12.85 -20.32
C ASN A 157 18.31 12.69 -18.80
N LEU A 158 17.96 13.75 -18.10
CA LEU A 158 17.66 13.73 -16.67
C LEU A 158 16.14 13.71 -16.47
N GLU A 159 15.65 12.77 -15.67
CA GLU A 159 14.26 12.67 -15.26
C GLU A 159 14.16 12.62 -13.74
N ALA A 160 13.27 13.41 -13.15
CA ALA A 160 12.86 13.30 -11.75
C ALA A 160 11.34 13.16 -11.66
N ARG A 161 10.85 12.44 -10.62
CA ARG A 161 9.41 12.19 -10.48
C ARG A 161 8.97 12.41 -9.04
N PRO A 162 8.82 13.67 -8.63
CA PRO A 162 8.32 14.00 -7.31
C PRO A 162 6.90 13.49 -7.09
N MET A 163 6.61 13.11 -5.84
CA MET A 163 5.34 12.56 -5.39
C MET A 163 4.74 13.46 -4.32
N LYS A 164 3.55 14.00 -4.56
CA LYS A 164 2.80 14.76 -3.56
C LYS A 164 1.32 14.66 -3.81
N GLY A 165 0.54 14.50 -2.75
CA GLY A 165 -0.88 14.16 -2.81
C GLY A 165 -1.07 12.64 -2.69
N THR A 166 -1.65 12.22 -1.57
CA THR A 166 -1.88 10.81 -1.24
C THR A 166 -3.31 10.63 -0.78
N PHE A 167 -3.98 9.61 -1.29
CA PHE A 167 -5.30 9.23 -0.81
C PHE A 167 -5.35 7.72 -0.57
N ARG A 168 -6.06 7.29 0.46
CA ARG A 168 -6.22 5.86 0.75
C ARG A 168 -6.90 5.14 -0.42
N ARG A 169 -6.65 3.86 -0.58
CA ARG A 169 -7.43 2.99 -1.48
C ARG A 169 -8.85 2.84 -0.94
N GLY A 170 -9.81 2.76 -1.84
CA GLY A 170 -11.15 2.31 -1.51
C GLY A 170 -11.15 0.84 -1.06
N ARG A 171 -12.26 0.40 -0.48
CA ARG A 171 -12.41 -0.99 -0.02
C ARG A 171 -12.83 -1.93 -1.16
N TRP A 172 -13.56 -1.41 -2.15
CA TRP A 172 -13.97 -2.08 -3.39
C TRP A 172 -13.81 -1.14 -4.58
N LEU A 173 -13.93 -1.65 -5.80
CA LEU A 173 -13.54 -0.95 -7.02
C LEU A 173 -14.24 0.41 -7.20
N GLN A 174 -15.56 0.53 -6.96
CA GLN A 174 -16.30 1.78 -7.16
C GLN A 174 -15.89 2.85 -6.14
N GLU A 175 -15.68 2.47 -4.88
CA GLU A 175 -15.15 3.37 -3.85
C GLU A 175 -13.72 3.81 -4.20
N ASP A 176 -12.90 2.90 -4.69
CA ASP A 176 -11.52 3.15 -5.08
C ASP A 176 -11.41 4.13 -6.26
N GLU A 177 -12.23 3.96 -7.28
CA GLU A 177 -12.28 4.89 -8.42
C GLU A 177 -12.84 6.28 -8.00
N ARG A 178 -13.76 6.33 -7.03
CA ARG A 178 -14.23 7.59 -6.45
C ARG A 178 -13.11 8.32 -5.73
N PHE A 179 -12.31 7.62 -4.91
CA PHE A 179 -11.18 8.21 -4.18
C PHE A 179 -10.08 8.67 -5.11
N LYS A 180 -9.80 7.91 -6.19
CA LYS A 180 -8.88 8.34 -7.25
C LYS A 180 -9.33 9.65 -7.91
N LYS A 181 -10.63 9.77 -8.26
CA LYS A 181 -11.19 11.01 -8.83
C LYS A 181 -11.12 12.16 -7.82
N GLN A 182 -11.41 11.91 -6.55
CA GLN A 182 -11.33 12.90 -5.48
C GLN A 182 -9.91 13.44 -5.32
N LEU A 183 -8.88 12.57 -5.32
CA LEU A 183 -7.48 13.00 -5.29
C LEU A 183 -7.14 13.87 -6.51
N LEU A 184 -7.56 13.46 -7.71
CA LEU A 184 -7.28 14.22 -8.94
C LEU A 184 -7.92 15.61 -8.95
N SER A 185 -9.10 15.77 -8.32
CA SER A 185 -9.83 17.05 -8.23
C SER A 185 -9.49 17.89 -6.99
N SER A 186 -8.65 17.37 -6.08
CA SER A 186 -8.25 18.07 -4.86
C SER A 186 -7.38 19.29 -5.19
N GLU A 187 -7.87 20.48 -4.97
CA GLU A 187 -7.11 21.71 -5.16
C GLU A 187 -5.89 21.79 -4.25
N LYS A 188 -6.02 21.34 -2.99
CA LYS A 188 -4.93 21.26 -2.02
C LYS A 188 -3.80 20.37 -2.55
N ASP A 189 -4.10 19.12 -2.90
CA ASP A 189 -3.08 18.15 -3.33
C ASP A 189 -2.41 18.58 -4.63
N ARG A 190 -3.17 19.18 -5.55
CA ARG A 190 -2.63 19.75 -6.79
C ARG A 190 -1.70 20.93 -6.52
N ALA A 191 -2.07 21.85 -5.63
CA ALA A 191 -1.24 23.00 -5.26
C ALA A 191 0.09 22.54 -4.61
N GLU A 192 0.04 21.58 -3.68
CA GLU A 192 1.23 21.00 -3.08
C GLU A 192 2.11 20.28 -4.12
N ASN A 193 1.51 19.55 -5.06
CA ASN A 193 2.23 18.85 -6.12
C ASN A 193 2.92 19.86 -7.08
N VAL A 194 2.22 20.95 -7.46
CA VAL A 194 2.81 22.02 -8.28
C VAL A 194 3.99 22.67 -7.58
N MET A 195 3.86 22.99 -6.29
CA MET A 195 4.94 23.61 -5.51
C MET A 195 6.21 22.75 -5.52
N ILE A 196 6.09 21.47 -5.24
CA ILE A 196 7.25 20.54 -5.24
C ILE A 196 7.78 20.32 -6.66
N THR A 197 6.91 20.25 -7.66
CA THR A 197 7.32 20.14 -9.06
C THR A 197 8.11 21.38 -9.52
N ASP A 198 7.70 22.56 -9.09
CA ASP A 198 8.37 23.81 -9.45
C ASP A 198 9.74 23.94 -8.75
N MET A 199 9.83 23.54 -7.49
CA MET A 199 11.13 23.42 -6.79
C MET A 199 12.06 22.46 -7.54
N MET A 200 11.56 21.30 -7.97
CA MET A 200 12.36 20.33 -8.71
C MET A 200 12.77 20.88 -10.09
N ARG A 201 11.89 21.62 -10.77
CA ARG A 201 12.23 22.33 -12.01
C ARG A 201 13.36 23.33 -11.81
N ASN A 202 13.32 24.11 -10.73
CA ASN A 202 14.37 25.06 -10.37
C ASN A 202 15.69 24.33 -10.10
N ASP A 203 15.69 23.29 -9.27
CA ASP A 203 16.90 22.52 -8.94
C ASP A 203 17.51 21.86 -10.20
N ILE A 204 16.69 21.25 -11.05
CA ILE A 204 17.10 20.66 -12.34
C ILE A 204 17.60 21.74 -13.30
N GLY A 205 16.99 22.92 -13.30
CA GLY A 205 17.37 24.04 -14.15
C GLY A 205 18.83 24.49 -14.00
N ILE A 206 19.43 24.29 -12.80
CA ILE A 206 20.85 24.57 -12.52
C ILE A 206 21.77 23.67 -13.37
N LEU A 207 21.31 22.47 -13.71
CA LEU A 207 22.09 21.41 -14.41
C LEU A 207 21.75 21.34 -15.90
N ALA A 208 20.61 21.87 -16.28
CA ALA A 208 20.02 21.68 -17.59
C ALA A 208 20.65 22.60 -18.65
N GLN A 209 20.60 22.15 -19.89
CA GLN A 209 20.76 23.02 -21.06
C GLN A 209 19.59 24.02 -21.06
N THR A 210 19.89 25.29 -21.40
CA THR A 210 18.89 26.36 -21.44
C THR A 210 17.70 25.97 -22.33
N GLY A 211 16.48 26.13 -21.80
CA GLY A 211 15.24 25.84 -22.50
C GLY A 211 14.85 24.35 -22.59
N SER A 212 15.63 23.42 -22.01
CA SER A 212 15.36 21.97 -22.08
C SER A 212 14.46 21.44 -20.98
N VAL A 213 14.20 22.21 -19.92
CA VAL A 213 13.38 21.76 -18.78
C VAL A 213 11.91 21.68 -19.17
N GLN A 214 11.30 20.52 -19.00
CA GLN A 214 9.91 20.22 -19.36
C GLN A 214 9.18 19.48 -18.24
N VAL A 215 7.85 19.63 -18.18
CA VAL A 215 6.97 18.84 -17.31
C VAL A 215 5.97 18.08 -18.19
N PRO A 216 6.34 16.94 -18.77
CA PRO A 216 5.50 16.22 -19.71
C PRO A 216 4.25 15.60 -19.06
N ASN A 217 4.30 15.30 -17.78
CA ASN A 217 3.17 14.75 -17.04
C ASN A 217 3.02 15.50 -15.72
N LEU A 218 1.85 16.12 -15.55
CA LEU A 218 1.44 16.80 -14.34
C LEU A 218 0.20 16.09 -13.77
N PHE A 219 0.20 15.83 -12.44
CA PHE A 219 -0.93 15.21 -11.71
C PHE A 219 -1.30 13.79 -12.19
N LYS A 220 -0.33 12.97 -12.57
CA LYS A 220 -0.58 11.57 -12.85
C LYS A 220 -0.92 10.83 -11.56
N ILE A 221 -2.03 10.07 -11.55
CA ILE A 221 -2.38 9.23 -10.41
C ILE A 221 -1.82 7.82 -10.62
N GLU A 222 -1.01 7.38 -9.68
CA GLU A 222 -0.41 6.05 -9.66
C GLU A 222 -1.03 5.20 -8.54
N ARG A 223 -1.24 3.91 -8.85
CA ARG A 223 -1.81 2.95 -7.91
C ARG A 223 -0.71 2.23 -7.15
N TYR A 224 -0.76 2.33 -5.83
CA TYR A 224 0.02 1.49 -4.92
C TYR A 224 -0.90 0.56 -4.13
N PRO A 225 -0.40 -0.50 -3.49
CA PRO A 225 -1.25 -1.46 -2.77
C PRO A 225 -2.15 -0.81 -1.71
N THR A 226 -1.66 0.20 -0.99
CA THR A 226 -2.36 0.83 0.14
C THR A 226 -2.90 2.22 -0.15
N VAL A 227 -2.41 2.91 -1.20
CA VAL A 227 -2.74 4.31 -1.50
C VAL A 227 -2.84 4.58 -3.00
N TRP A 228 -3.57 5.63 -3.36
CA TRP A 228 -3.42 6.39 -4.59
C TRP A 228 -2.39 7.49 -4.36
N GLN A 229 -1.48 7.68 -5.30
CA GLN A 229 -0.42 8.68 -5.21
C GLN A 229 -0.43 9.58 -6.43
N MET A 230 -0.39 10.89 -6.21
CA MET A 230 -0.23 11.86 -7.29
C MET A 230 1.26 12.12 -7.55
N THR A 231 1.67 12.03 -8.81
CA THR A 231 3.06 12.22 -9.26
C THR A 231 3.10 13.23 -10.39
N SER A 232 4.22 13.93 -10.52
CA SER A 232 4.56 14.73 -11.69
C SER A 232 5.94 14.35 -12.19
N THR A 233 6.20 14.57 -13.48
CA THR A 233 7.49 14.23 -14.08
C THR A 233 8.16 15.50 -14.59
N VAL A 234 9.41 15.71 -14.16
CA VAL A 234 10.27 16.79 -14.67
C VAL A 234 11.39 16.16 -15.47
N LYS A 235 11.62 16.64 -16.70
CA LYS A 235 12.68 16.18 -17.60
C LYS A 235 13.53 17.35 -18.06
N ALA A 236 14.80 17.07 -18.34
CA ALA A 236 15.72 18.03 -18.93
C ALA A 236 16.88 17.31 -19.64
N SER A 237 17.56 18.03 -20.54
CA SER A 237 18.86 17.61 -21.06
C SER A 237 19.96 18.21 -20.21
N LEU A 238 20.85 17.39 -19.66
CA LEU A 238 22.01 17.82 -18.88
C LEU A 238 22.98 18.62 -19.75
N ARG A 239 23.59 19.65 -19.14
CA ARG A 239 24.73 20.33 -19.76
C ARG A 239 25.91 19.38 -19.90
N THR A 240 26.71 19.55 -20.93
CA THR A 240 27.92 18.76 -21.18
C THR A 240 28.88 18.84 -19.99
N GLY A 241 29.40 17.69 -19.57
CA GLY A 241 30.39 17.59 -18.50
C GLY A 241 29.83 17.68 -17.07
N ALA A 242 28.50 17.59 -16.88
CA ALA A 242 27.91 17.51 -15.54
C ALA A 242 28.36 16.24 -14.82
N LYS A 243 28.97 16.38 -13.65
CA LYS A 243 29.46 15.29 -12.80
C LYS A 243 28.40 14.88 -11.78
N ILE A 244 28.52 13.66 -11.25
CA ILE A 244 27.61 13.19 -10.16
C ILE A 244 27.64 14.13 -8.94
N SER A 245 28.77 14.74 -8.62
CA SER A 245 28.90 15.73 -7.55
C SER A 245 28.09 17.00 -7.81
N ASP A 246 28.02 17.47 -9.07
CA ASP A 246 27.22 18.64 -9.46
C ASP A 246 25.73 18.34 -9.33
N ILE A 247 25.33 17.13 -9.79
CA ILE A 247 23.95 16.65 -9.74
C ILE A 247 23.47 16.55 -8.31
N MET A 248 24.27 15.92 -7.44
CA MET A 248 23.93 15.81 -6.02
C MET A 248 23.89 17.19 -5.33
N ARG A 249 24.82 18.08 -5.63
CA ARG A 249 24.81 19.46 -5.08
C ARG A 249 23.53 20.21 -5.44
N ALA A 250 23.04 20.07 -6.65
CA ALA A 250 21.85 20.79 -7.11
C ALA A 250 20.55 20.19 -6.59
N LEU A 251 20.46 18.86 -6.55
CA LEU A 251 19.19 18.18 -6.27
C LEU A 251 19.02 17.77 -4.80
N PHE A 252 20.14 17.44 -4.09
CA PHE A 252 20.08 16.84 -2.75
C PHE A 252 19.96 17.85 -1.61
N PRO A 253 19.14 17.57 -0.58
CA PRO A 253 18.15 16.50 -0.49
C PRO A 253 16.93 16.79 -1.39
N CYS A 254 16.15 15.74 -1.69
CA CYS A 254 14.96 15.88 -2.51
C CYS A 254 13.97 16.89 -1.91
N ALA A 255 13.39 17.74 -2.76
CA ALA A 255 12.42 18.76 -2.35
C ALA A 255 11.19 18.17 -1.65
N SER A 256 10.72 16.99 -2.10
CA SER A 256 9.53 16.31 -1.57
C SER A 256 9.65 15.89 -0.10
N VAL A 257 10.88 15.74 0.42
CA VAL A 257 11.16 15.28 1.79
C VAL A 257 11.78 16.37 2.68
N THR A 258 11.85 17.60 2.20
CA THR A 258 12.34 18.77 2.96
C THR A 258 11.21 19.76 3.20
N GLY A 259 10.98 20.67 2.31
CA GLY A 259 9.96 21.70 2.38
C GLY A 259 10.30 22.88 1.46
N ALA A 260 9.50 23.92 1.52
CA ALA A 260 9.61 25.09 0.65
C ALA A 260 9.57 26.39 1.46
N PRO A 261 10.59 27.26 1.37
CA PRO A 261 11.91 27.13 0.70
C PRO A 261 12.82 26.10 1.36
N LYS A 262 13.67 25.40 0.58
CA LYS A 262 14.50 24.26 1.06
C LYS A 262 15.38 24.64 2.24
N VAL A 263 16.16 25.71 2.15
CA VAL A 263 17.12 26.13 3.19
C VAL A 263 16.39 26.39 4.52
N ARG A 264 15.36 27.25 4.49
CA ARG A 264 14.63 27.59 5.72
C ARG A 264 13.90 26.41 6.32
N SER A 265 13.30 25.57 5.48
CA SER A 265 12.63 24.35 5.95
C SER A 265 13.62 23.38 6.62
N MET A 266 14.85 23.25 6.11
CA MET A 266 15.88 22.41 6.74
C MET A 266 16.39 22.97 8.07
N GLU A 267 16.46 24.29 8.24
CA GLU A 267 16.75 24.91 9.53
C GLU A 267 15.63 24.56 10.55
N ILE A 268 14.37 24.70 10.15
CA ILE A 268 13.22 24.37 10.99
C ILE A 268 13.23 22.87 11.34
N ILE A 269 13.50 21.99 10.37
CA ILE A 269 13.62 20.55 10.60
C ILE A 269 14.69 20.26 11.67
N ASN A 270 15.88 20.86 11.55
CA ASN A 270 16.96 20.69 12.51
C ASN A 270 16.63 21.21 13.92
N GLU A 271 15.68 22.14 14.02
CA GLU A 271 15.21 22.71 15.29
C GLU A 271 14.10 21.88 15.94
N VAL A 272 13.22 21.23 15.16
CA VAL A 272 12.03 20.54 15.68
C VAL A 272 12.20 19.02 15.78
N GLU A 273 13.05 18.41 14.95
CA GLU A 273 13.33 16.97 15.05
C GLU A 273 14.33 16.71 16.18
N LYS A 274 14.20 15.55 16.85
CA LYS A 274 15.06 15.17 17.97
C LYS A 274 16.22 14.25 17.55
N ASP A 275 16.05 13.55 16.43
CA ASP A 275 16.96 12.51 15.97
C ASP A 275 17.46 12.78 14.55
N PRO A 276 18.70 12.41 14.21
CA PRO A 276 19.18 12.45 12.85
C PRO A 276 18.34 11.54 11.95
N ARG A 277 18.20 11.92 10.68
CA ARG A 277 17.44 11.16 9.71
C ARG A 277 18.17 9.92 9.20
N GLY A 278 19.50 9.97 9.16
CA GLY A 278 20.34 8.90 8.64
C GLY A 278 20.04 8.62 7.17
N ILE A 279 19.81 7.35 6.84
CA ILE A 279 19.43 6.96 5.47
C ILE A 279 18.03 7.47 5.07
N TYR A 280 17.11 7.59 6.03
CA TYR A 280 15.76 8.04 5.75
C TYR A 280 15.76 9.45 5.17
N THR A 281 15.02 9.65 4.07
CA THR A 281 15.02 10.90 3.28
C THR A 281 16.34 11.29 2.61
N GLY A 282 17.35 10.43 2.68
CA GLY A 282 18.50 10.45 1.81
C GLY A 282 18.18 9.87 0.44
N CYS A 283 19.17 9.29 -0.24
CA CYS A 283 18.96 8.60 -1.50
C CYS A 283 19.73 7.29 -1.62
N ILE A 284 19.19 6.35 -2.39
CA ILE A 284 19.78 5.04 -2.68
C ILE A 284 19.80 4.86 -4.19
N GLY A 285 20.91 4.37 -4.74
CA GLY A 285 20.95 4.15 -6.18
C GLY A 285 22.28 3.66 -6.70
N TYR A 286 22.41 3.79 -8.00
CA TYR A 286 23.64 3.42 -8.70
C TYR A 286 24.00 4.44 -9.79
N VAL A 287 25.29 4.46 -10.13
CA VAL A 287 25.83 5.14 -11.30
C VAL A 287 26.65 4.10 -12.09
N GLY A 288 26.41 4.03 -13.40
CA GLY A 288 27.14 3.15 -14.31
C GLY A 288 28.22 3.87 -15.11
N PRO A 289 29.05 3.09 -15.85
CA PRO A 289 29.97 3.64 -16.82
C PRO A 289 29.23 4.52 -17.84
N GLY A 290 29.82 5.67 -18.20
CA GLY A 290 29.14 6.62 -19.10
C GLY A 290 28.18 7.59 -18.42
N GLY A 291 27.98 7.45 -17.08
CA GLY A 291 27.20 8.39 -16.28
C GLY A 291 25.71 8.06 -16.16
N ASP A 292 25.23 6.96 -16.73
CA ASP A 292 23.86 6.49 -16.51
C ASP A 292 23.64 6.24 -15.02
N ALA A 293 22.54 6.77 -14.46
CA ALA A 293 22.27 6.70 -13.04
C ALA A 293 20.79 6.52 -12.72
N CYS A 294 20.50 5.89 -11.59
CA CYS A 294 19.15 5.83 -11.05
C CYS A 294 19.21 5.88 -9.52
N PHE A 295 18.57 6.89 -8.96
CA PHE A 295 18.47 7.09 -7.51
C PHE A 295 17.01 7.21 -7.09
N SER A 296 16.65 6.57 -5.99
CA SER A 296 15.37 6.73 -5.31
C SER A 296 15.54 7.58 -4.05
N VAL A 297 14.47 8.27 -3.66
CA VAL A 297 14.39 8.88 -2.32
C VAL A 297 14.29 7.76 -1.29
N ALA A 298 15.12 7.77 -0.27
CA ALA A 298 15.15 6.70 0.74
C ALA A 298 13.98 6.85 1.74
N ILE A 299 12.76 6.65 1.25
CA ILE A 299 11.53 6.49 2.04
C ILE A 299 11.06 5.03 1.97
N ARG A 300 10.21 4.59 2.88
CA ARG A 300 9.86 3.16 3.02
C ARG A 300 11.13 2.30 3.18
N THR A 301 12.05 2.81 3.96
CA THR A 301 13.41 2.29 4.09
C THR A 301 13.73 2.00 5.54
N ALA A 302 14.24 0.81 5.80
CA ALA A 302 14.74 0.37 7.09
C ALA A 302 16.27 0.33 7.08
N HIS A 303 16.87 0.69 8.20
CA HIS A 303 18.30 0.53 8.48
C HIS A 303 18.47 -0.44 9.64
N ILE A 304 19.20 -1.52 9.41
CA ILE A 304 19.52 -2.55 10.41
C ILE A 304 20.98 -2.39 10.82
N ASP A 305 21.23 -2.29 12.12
CA ASP A 305 22.57 -2.39 12.71
C ASP A 305 22.72 -3.79 13.34
N ARG A 306 23.50 -4.66 12.71
CA ARG A 306 23.72 -6.03 13.16
C ARG A 306 24.38 -6.13 14.53
N ASN A 307 25.28 -5.16 14.86
CA ASN A 307 25.97 -5.17 16.14
C ASN A 307 25.03 -4.81 17.28
N LEU A 308 24.14 -3.86 17.07
CA LEU A 308 23.13 -3.46 18.05
C LEU A 308 21.87 -4.33 18.00
N ARG A 309 21.72 -5.20 16.99
CA ARG A 309 20.51 -5.98 16.73
C ARG A 309 19.27 -5.08 16.70
N HIS A 310 19.36 -4.00 16.01
CA HIS A 310 18.37 -2.94 16.03
C HIS A 310 18.00 -2.52 14.62
N VAL A 311 16.72 -2.24 14.41
CA VAL A 311 16.21 -1.71 13.15
C VAL A 311 15.54 -0.37 13.37
N ASN A 312 15.88 0.59 12.52
CA ASN A 312 15.26 1.92 12.43
C ASN A 312 14.45 2.03 11.14
N TYR A 313 13.27 2.59 11.22
CA TYR A 313 12.41 2.89 10.08
C TYR A 313 11.85 4.30 10.21
N GLY A 314 12.12 5.16 9.22
CA GLY A 314 11.65 6.54 9.23
C GLY A 314 10.22 6.67 8.70
N VAL A 315 9.44 7.57 9.33
CA VAL A 315 8.13 8.01 8.88
C VAL A 315 8.00 9.51 9.03
N GLY A 316 7.14 10.13 8.23
CA GLY A 316 6.90 11.57 8.29
C GLY A 316 5.76 12.00 7.39
N SER A 317 5.33 13.24 7.56
CA SER A 317 4.31 13.90 6.76
C SER A 317 4.67 15.34 6.44
N GLY A 318 4.03 15.90 5.43
CA GLY A 318 4.25 17.27 4.99
C GLY A 318 3.29 18.24 5.67
N VAL A 319 3.74 18.91 6.73
CA VAL A 319 2.94 19.89 7.45
C VAL A 319 2.78 21.15 6.63
N THR A 320 1.53 21.54 6.34
CA THR A 320 1.12 22.77 5.66
C THR A 320 0.18 23.57 6.56
N TRP A 321 -0.24 24.75 6.10
CA TRP A 321 -1.19 25.60 6.85
C TRP A 321 -2.49 24.86 7.21
N ASN A 322 -3.03 24.08 6.27
CA ASN A 322 -4.29 23.37 6.44
C ASN A 322 -4.14 21.97 7.10
N SER A 323 -2.93 21.60 7.55
CA SER A 323 -2.70 20.31 8.18
C SER A 323 -3.36 20.21 9.53
N SER A 324 -4.05 19.09 9.79
CA SER A 324 -4.52 18.68 11.10
C SER A 324 -3.48 17.76 11.73
N THR A 325 -3.09 18.00 12.98
CA THR A 325 -2.11 17.18 13.70
C THR A 325 -2.49 15.70 13.70
N ASP A 326 -3.78 15.40 13.98
CA ASP A 326 -4.28 14.03 14.03
C ASP A 326 -4.19 13.34 12.66
N ALA A 327 -4.56 14.06 11.59
CA ALA A 327 -4.49 13.52 10.23
C ALA A 327 -3.05 13.24 9.80
N GLU A 328 -2.12 14.15 10.07
CA GLU A 328 -0.70 13.98 9.75
C GLU A 328 -0.05 12.83 10.55
N PHE A 329 -0.41 12.71 11.84
CA PHE A 329 0.07 11.60 12.67
C PHE A 329 -0.50 10.26 12.21
N GLN A 330 -1.78 10.23 11.80
CA GLN A 330 -2.40 9.04 11.23
C GLN A 330 -1.76 8.66 9.89
N GLU A 331 -1.44 9.64 9.04
CA GLU A 331 -0.70 9.41 7.80
C GLU A 331 0.67 8.75 8.06
N CYS A 332 1.40 9.17 9.10
CA CYS A 332 2.64 8.52 9.51
C CYS A 332 2.42 7.05 9.90
N LYS A 333 1.37 6.75 10.66
CA LYS A 333 0.99 5.37 11.02
C LYS A 333 0.63 4.54 9.78
N ASP A 334 -0.14 5.11 8.86
CA ASP A 334 -0.52 4.44 7.61
C ASP A 334 0.70 4.13 6.74
N LYS A 335 1.68 5.03 6.71
CA LYS A 335 2.97 4.81 6.05
C LYS A 335 3.79 3.68 6.69
N ALA A 336 3.63 3.43 7.99
CA ALA A 336 4.27 2.35 8.71
C ALA A 336 3.57 0.98 8.55
N ARG A 337 2.33 0.93 8.07
CA ARG A 337 1.54 -0.30 7.96
C ARG A 337 2.24 -1.42 7.19
N ILE A 338 3.09 -1.08 6.23
CA ILE A 338 3.87 -2.08 5.48
C ILE A 338 4.80 -2.93 6.36
N LEU A 339 5.13 -2.47 7.57
CA LEU A 339 5.92 -3.23 8.55
C LEU A 339 5.12 -4.37 9.20
N TYR A 340 3.78 -4.24 9.24
CA TYR A 340 2.87 -5.14 9.94
C TYR A 340 1.99 -5.97 9.00
N GLU A 341 1.78 -5.51 7.76
CA GLU A 341 0.93 -6.22 6.81
C GLU A 341 1.58 -7.54 6.41
N GLU A 342 0.89 -8.64 6.68
CA GLU A 342 1.29 -9.94 6.19
C GLU A 342 1.08 -10.01 4.68
N ASP A 343 2.07 -10.56 4.01
CA ASP A 343 1.97 -10.89 2.59
C ASP A 343 1.09 -12.15 2.45
N LYS A 344 -0.20 -11.91 2.19
CA LYS A 344 -1.13 -13.00 1.94
C LYS A 344 -1.30 -13.13 0.44
N ASN A 345 -0.51 -14.03 -0.17
CA ASN A 345 -0.82 -14.52 -1.49
C ASN A 345 -2.20 -15.21 -1.45
N PHE A 346 -3.10 -14.77 -2.26
CA PHE A 346 -4.42 -15.37 -2.40
C PHE A 346 -4.85 -15.35 -3.87
N ASP A 347 -5.74 -16.25 -4.22
CA ASP A 347 -6.42 -16.23 -5.51
C ASP A 347 -7.79 -15.59 -5.35
N LEU A 348 -8.28 -14.97 -6.43
CA LEU A 348 -9.68 -14.57 -6.50
C LEU A 348 -10.53 -15.81 -6.72
N LEU A 349 -11.67 -15.86 -6.06
CA LEU A 349 -12.52 -17.05 -5.96
C LEU A 349 -13.94 -16.75 -6.40
N GLU A 350 -14.51 -17.62 -7.23
CA GLU A 350 -15.95 -17.68 -7.42
C GLU A 350 -16.50 -19.07 -7.03
N THR A 351 -17.72 -19.08 -6.51
CA THR A 351 -18.45 -20.30 -6.17
C THR A 351 -19.80 -20.25 -6.84
N ILE A 352 -19.98 -21.10 -7.82
CA ILE A 352 -21.03 -20.96 -8.82
C ILE A 352 -21.90 -22.24 -8.82
N LEU A 353 -23.20 -22.10 -8.99
CA LEU A 353 -24.12 -23.22 -9.18
C LEU A 353 -24.20 -23.54 -10.67
N LEU A 354 -23.89 -24.79 -11.02
CA LEU A 354 -24.22 -25.41 -12.30
C LEU A 354 -25.46 -26.26 -12.10
N GLU A 355 -26.53 -25.96 -12.83
CA GLU A 355 -27.80 -26.65 -12.74
C GLU A 355 -28.36 -26.88 -14.14
N ASN A 356 -28.63 -28.15 -14.51
CA ASN A 356 -29.18 -28.55 -15.84
C ASN A 356 -28.35 -27.97 -17.02
N GLY A 357 -27.02 -28.01 -16.92
CA GLY A 357 -26.13 -27.51 -17.97
C GLY A 357 -26.04 -25.98 -18.06
N ARG A 358 -26.69 -25.25 -17.15
CA ARG A 358 -26.68 -23.78 -17.09
C ARG A 358 -26.00 -23.28 -15.83
N ILE A 359 -25.22 -22.25 -15.98
CA ILE A 359 -24.54 -21.55 -14.86
C ILE A 359 -25.50 -20.49 -14.33
N PHE A 360 -25.82 -20.58 -13.03
CA PHE A 360 -26.73 -19.62 -12.39
C PHE A 360 -26.01 -18.28 -12.18
N LEU A 361 -26.63 -17.18 -12.61
CA LEU A 361 -26.12 -15.78 -12.50
C LEU A 361 -24.68 -15.58 -13.06
N PHE A 362 -24.39 -16.23 -14.20
CA PHE A 362 -23.04 -16.31 -14.76
C PHE A 362 -22.39 -14.93 -14.97
N GLU A 363 -23.08 -14.01 -15.65
CA GLU A 363 -22.56 -12.68 -15.93
C GLU A 363 -22.22 -11.91 -14.65
N ARG A 364 -23.06 -11.99 -13.62
CA ARG A 364 -22.79 -11.34 -12.33
C ARG A 364 -21.57 -11.91 -11.61
N HIS A 365 -21.33 -13.22 -11.73
CA HIS A 365 -20.11 -13.85 -11.21
C HIS A 365 -18.87 -13.34 -11.94
N LEU A 366 -18.93 -13.21 -13.26
CA LEU A 366 -17.83 -12.65 -14.06
C LEU A 366 -17.58 -11.18 -13.73
N ASP A 367 -18.63 -10.37 -13.60
CA ASP A 367 -18.52 -8.94 -13.24
C ASP A 367 -17.85 -8.75 -11.88
N ARG A 368 -18.20 -9.56 -10.88
CA ARG A 368 -17.55 -9.49 -9.57
C ARG A 368 -16.09 -9.93 -9.61
N LEU A 369 -15.78 -11.01 -10.34
CA LEU A 369 -14.42 -11.48 -10.54
C LEU A 369 -13.58 -10.42 -11.24
N GLU A 370 -14.07 -9.83 -12.34
CA GLU A 370 -13.41 -8.77 -13.09
C GLU A 370 -13.18 -7.51 -12.24
N SER A 371 -14.21 -7.09 -11.48
CA SER A 371 -14.11 -5.97 -10.55
C SER A 371 -13.01 -6.20 -9.50
N SER A 372 -12.95 -7.40 -8.93
CA SER A 372 -11.91 -7.77 -7.96
C SER A 372 -10.53 -7.86 -8.62
N ALA A 373 -10.44 -8.43 -9.82
CA ALA A 373 -9.20 -8.52 -10.58
C ALA A 373 -8.64 -7.12 -10.90
N LYS A 374 -9.48 -6.20 -11.37
CA LYS A 374 -9.11 -4.81 -11.61
C LYS A 374 -8.66 -4.12 -10.34
N TYR A 375 -9.36 -4.31 -9.22
CA TYR A 375 -9.03 -3.71 -7.93
C TYR A 375 -7.67 -4.19 -7.41
N TRP A 376 -7.40 -5.50 -7.42
CA TRP A 376 -6.16 -6.09 -6.91
C TRP A 376 -5.02 -6.13 -7.92
N GLY A 377 -5.30 -5.86 -9.22
CA GLY A 377 -4.30 -5.85 -10.30
C GLY A 377 -3.92 -7.25 -10.76
N TYR A 378 -4.88 -8.16 -10.74
CA TYR A 378 -4.75 -9.48 -11.36
C TYR A 378 -4.87 -9.37 -12.88
N LYS A 379 -4.14 -10.19 -13.60
CA LYS A 379 -4.36 -10.35 -15.04
C LYS A 379 -5.70 -11.08 -15.23
N PHE A 380 -6.61 -10.49 -15.96
CA PHE A 380 -7.91 -11.08 -16.25
C PHE A 380 -8.31 -10.78 -17.69
N ASP A 381 -8.64 -11.83 -18.41
CA ASP A 381 -9.27 -11.77 -19.72
C ASP A 381 -10.63 -12.45 -19.66
N ARG A 382 -11.69 -11.66 -19.85
CA ARG A 382 -13.09 -12.14 -19.72
C ARG A 382 -13.40 -13.21 -20.77
N SER A 383 -12.90 -13.05 -21.99
CA SER A 383 -13.17 -14.00 -23.09
C SER A 383 -12.53 -15.36 -22.83
N THR A 384 -11.30 -15.37 -22.38
CA THR A 384 -10.59 -16.59 -21.95
C THR A 384 -11.31 -17.25 -20.76
N CYS A 385 -11.77 -16.46 -19.79
CA CYS A 385 -12.52 -17.00 -18.64
C CYS A 385 -13.83 -17.67 -19.08
N ILE A 386 -14.60 -17.01 -19.94
CA ILE A 386 -15.85 -17.56 -20.49
C ILE A 386 -15.58 -18.86 -21.26
N SER A 387 -14.59 -18.90 -22.16
CA SER A 387 -14.28 -20.11 -22.93
C SER A 387 -13.86 -21.26 -22.03
N THR A 388 -12.96 -21.00 -21.06
CA THR A 388 -12.49 -22.02 -20.10
C THR A 388 -13.66 -22.64 -19.32
N ILE A 389 -14.56 -21.81 -18.80
CA ILE A 389 -15.72 -22.29 -18.04
C ILE A 389 -16.69 -23.04 -18.95
N THR A 390 -16.97 -22.51 -20.15
CA THR A 390 -17.91 -23.13 -21.10
C THR A 390 -17.42 -24.49 -21.56
N ASP A 391 -16.14 -24.62 -21.87
CA ASP A 391 -15.54 -25.88 -22.28
C ASP A 391 -15.52 -26.89 -21.14
N PHE A 392 -15.25 -26.43 -19.92
CA PHE A 392 -15.35 -27.28 -18.73
C PHE A 392 -16.78 -27.82 -18.54
N VAL A 393 -17.81 -26.97 -18.67
CA VAL A 393 -19.22 -27.36 -18.53
C VAL A 393 -19.66 -28.34 -19.61
N LYS A 394 -19.26 -28.17 -20.89
CA LYS A 394 -19.58 -29.09 -22.00
C LYS A 394 -19.08 -30.51 -21.76
N MET A 395 -17.97 -30.67 -21.04
CA MET A 395 -17.36 -31.97 -20.72
C MET A 395 -18.09 -32.69 -19.57
N LYS A 396 -19.08 -32.06 -18.97
CA LYS A 396 -19.77 -32.57 -17.77
C LYS A 396 -21.23 -32.91 -18.02
N SER A 397 -21.65 -34.07 -17.48
CA SER A 397 -23.03 -34.56 -17.57
C SER A 397 -23.82 -34.47 -16.26
N VAL A 398 -23.35 -33.69 -15.28
CA VAL A 398 -23.92 -33.63 -13.94
C VAL A 398 -25.14 -32.73 -13.90
N GLN A 399 -26.25 -33.22 -13.34
CA GLN A 399 -27.50 -32.44 -13.23
C GLN A 399 -27.36 -31.21 -12.35
N ARG A 400 -26.56 -31.31 -11.23
CA ARG A 400 -26.37 -30.20 -10.29
C ARG A 400 -25.02 -30.31 -9.59
N SER A 401 -24.22 -29.27 -9.71
CA SER A 401 -22.90 -29.21 -9.05
C SER A 401 -22.51 -27.80 -8.62
N ARG A 402 -21.58 -27.72 -7.71
CA ARG A 402 -20.93 -26.50 -7.28
C ARG A 402 -19.57 -26.40 -7.96
N LEU A 403 -19.39 -25.36 -8.75
CA LEU A 403 -18.12 -25.03 -9.38
C LEU A 403 -17.36 -24.04 -8.49
N ARG A 404 -16.11 -24.34 -8.19
CA ARG A 404 -15.15 -23.45 -7.54
C ARG A 404 -14.12 -23.01 -8.58
N LEU A 405 -14.18 -21.74 -8.98
CA LEU A 405 -13.26 -21.12 -9.92
C LEU A 405 -12.26 -20.28 -9.14
N CYS A 406 -10.97 -20.48 -9.35
CA CYS A 406 -9.92 -19.64 -8.79
C CYS A 406 -9.15 -18.97 -9.93
N LEU A 407 -8.84 -17.68 -9.75
CA LEU A 407 -8.01 -16.86 -10.64
C LEU A 407 -6.75 -16.44 -9.90
N SER A 408 -5.58 -16.89 -10.38
CA SER A 408 -4.29 -16.47 -9.84
C SER A 408 -3.91 -15.05 -10.27
N LYS A 409 -2.96 -14.45 -9.59
CA LYS A 409 -2.45 -13.10 -9.94
C LYS A 409 -1.85 -13.04 -11.35
N SER A 410 -1.29 -14.15 -11.83
CA SER A 410 -0.75 -14.28 -13.20
C SER A 410 -1.81 -14.40 -14.29
N GLY A 411 -3.09 -14.64 -13.91
CA GLY A 411 -4.21 -14.84 -14.83
C GLY A 411 -4.54 -16.31 -15.12
N GLU A 412 -3.91 -17.25 -14.41
CA GLU A 412 -4.23 -18.66 -14.53
C GLU A 412 -5.56 -18.97 -13.86
N ILE A 413 -6.41 -19.74 -14.55
CA ILE A 413 -7.75 -20.13 -14.10
C ILE A 413 -7.75 -21.60 -13.77
N SER A 414 -8.20 -21.95 -12.58
CA SER A 414 -8.48 -23.33 -12.16
C SER A 414 -9.94 -23.50 -11.79
N ILE A 415 -10.52 -24.64 -12.16
CA ILE A 415 -11.93 -24.98 -11.89
C ILE A 415 -11.99 -26.34 -11.21
N ASN A 416 -12.61 -26.38 -10.04
CA ASN A 416 -12.90 -27.60 -9.32
C ASN A 416 -14.42 -27.78 -9.19
N GLU A 417 -14.90 -29.00 -9.45
CA GLU A 417 -16.29 -29.35 -9.32
C GLU A 417 -16.54 -30.21 -8.09
N THR A 418 -17.64 -29.93 -7.40
CA THR A 418 -18.11 -30.77 -6.30
C THR A 418 -19.59 -31.05 -6.53
N PRO A 419 -20.04 -32.33 -6.57
CA PRO A 419 -21.46 -32.65 -6.65
C PRO A 419 -22.23 -31.94 -5.55
N PHE A 420 -23.38 -31.39 -5.90
CA PHE A 420 -24.22 -30.67 -4.95
C PHE A 420 -25.54 -31.42 -4.79
N SER A 421 -25.66 -32.13 -3.67
CA SER A 421 -26.90 -32.84 -3.36
C SER A 421 -28.02 -31.84 -2.99
N SER A 422 -29.22 -32.09 -3.47
CA SER A 422 -30.42 -31.30 -3.19
C SER A 422 -31.03 -31.63 -1.82
N ILE A 423 -30.24 -32.08 -0.84
CA ILE A 423 -30.78 -32.25 0.52
C ILE A 423 -31.30 -30.88 0.95
N LYS A 424 -32.60 -30.74 1.12
CA LYS A 424 -33.22 -29.56 1.72
C LYS A 424 -32.61 -29.43 3.13
N ILE A 425 -31.76 -28.44 3.33
CA ILE A 425 -31.31 -28.04 4.66
C ILE A 425 -32.52 -27.32 5.25
N ASN A 426 -33.20 -27.92 6.23
CA ASN A 426 -34.37 -27.33 6.86
C ASN A 426 -34.00 -26.02 7.57
N SER A 427 -32.91 -25.98 8.28
CA SER A 427 -32.27 -24.78 8.88
C SER A 427 -30.80 -25.06 9.18
N LEU A 428 -29.99 -24.01 9.33
CA LEU A 428 -28.65 -24.06 9.88
C LEU A 428 -28.66 -23.39 11.24
N THR A 429 -27.88 -23.94 12.16
CA THR A 429 -27.64 -23.28 13.45
C THR A 429 -26.56 -22.25 13.29
N ALA A 430 -26.77 -21.05 13.83
CA ALA A 430 -25.76 -19.99 13.84
C ALA A 430 -25.64 -19.35 15.22
N ALA A 431 -24.49 -18.72 15.45
CA ALA A 431 -24.27 -17.86 16.61
C ALA A 431 -23.65 -16.53 16.16
N LEU A 432 -23.76 -15.52 16.99
CA LEU A 432 -23.11 -14.23 16.78
C LEU A 432 -21.61 -14.37 17.06
N ALA A 433 -20.77 -13.72 16.25
CA ALA A 433 -19.31 -13.70 16.44
C ALA A 433 -18.95 -13.15 17.83
N THR A 434 -17.88 -13.67 18.41
CA THR A 434 -17.36 -13.19 19.71
C THR A 434 -16.74 -11.79 19.55
N ASP A 435 -15.93 -11.60 18.51
CA ASP A 435 -15.21 -10.37 18.25
C ASP A 435 -15.75 -9.64 17.02
N PRO A 436 -15.76 -8.29 17.03
CA PRO A 436 -16.12 -7.51 15.86
C PRO A 436 -15.05 -7.62 14.76
N ILE A 437 -15.51 -7.61 13.50
CA ILE A 437 -14.60 -7.50 12.36
C ILE A 437 -14.22 -6.05 12.09
N ASP A 438 -13.03 -5.83 11.52
CA ASP A 438 -12.65 -4.52 11.00
C ASP A 438 -13.31 -4.26 9.63
N ARG A 439 -14.33 -3.37 9.60
CA ARG A 439 -15.01 -2.98 8.35
C ARG A 439 -14.08 -2.32 7.32
N MET A 440 -12.87 -1.93 7.72
CA MET A 440 -11.87 -1.39 6.81
C MET A 440 -11.02 -2.48 6.14
N ASN A 441 -11.15 -3.72 6.57
CA ASN A 441 -10.45 -4.85 5.96
C ASN A 441 -10.96 -5.09 4.53
N ARG A 442 -10.14 -4.76 3.55
CA ARG A 442 -10.46 -4.85 2.12
C ARG A 442 -10.82 -6.26 1.65
N LEU A 443 -10.32 -7.31 2.31
CA LEU A 443 -10.62 -8.69 1.96
C LEU A 443 -12.10 -9.07 2.14
N LEU A 444 -12.83 -8.36 2.97
CA LEU A 444 -14.28 -8.59 3.16
C LEU A 444 -15.09 -8.28 1.90
N PHE A 445 -14.62 -7.37 1.05
CA PHE A 445 -15.33 -6.89 -0.13
C PHE A 445 -14.99 -7.68 -1.40
N HIS A 446 -14.07 -8.63 -1.30
CA HIS A 446 -13.59 -9.45 -2.41
C HIS A 446 -13.63 -10.92 -2.05
N LYS A 447 -14.20 -11.74 -2.95
CA LYS A 447 -14.21 -13.17 -2.74
C LYS A 447 -12.84 -13.76 -3.07
N THR A 448 -12.12 -14.22 -2.05
CA THR A 448 -10.73 -14.68 -2.18
C THR A 448 -10.53 -16.02 -1.48
N THR A 449 -9.39 -16.67 -1.75
CA THR A 449 -8.96 -17.87 -1.01
C THR A 449 -8.43 -17.54 0.38
N ASN A 450 -8.10 -16.27 0.66
CA ASN A 450 -7.76 -15.81 2.01
C ASN A 450 -9.04 -15.63 2.84
N ARG A 451 -9.29 -16.60 3.71
CA ARG A 451 -10.50 -16.66 4.56
C ARG A 451 -10.21 -16.49 6.04
N SER A 452 -9.05 -15.91 6.38
CA SER A 452 -8.58 -15.83 7.78
C SER A 452 -9.58 -15.18 8.74
N VAL A 453 -10.32 -14.15 8.32
CA VAL A 453 -11.35 -13.49 9.15
C VAL A 453 -12.48 -14.47 9.50
N TYR A 454 -12.98 -15.20 8.50
CA TYR A 454 -14.05 -16.17 8.67
C TYR A 454 -13.61 -17.42 9.43
N GLU A 455 -12.38 -17.89 9.19
CA GLU A 455 -11.79 -19.02 9.89
C GLU A 455 -11.56 -18.70 11.37
N HIS A 456 -11.09 -17.47 11.65
CA HIS A 456 -10.95 -16.98 13.02
C HIS A 456 -12.31 -16.95 13.74
N ALA A 457 -13.32 -16.33 13.15
CA ALA A 457 -14.66 -16.27 13.74
C ALA A 457 -15.25 -17.67 14.02
N LYS A 458 -15.10 -18.61 13.07
CA LYS A 458 -15.55 -20.01 13.26
C LYS A 458 -14.76 -20.73 14.34
N SER A 459 -13.46 -20.48 14.50
CA SER A 459 -12.63 -21.15 15.50
C SER A 459 -13.00 -20.77 16.95
N GLN A 460 -13.62 -19.61 17.13
CA GLN A 460 -14.05 -19.13 18.46
C GLN A 460 -15.34 -19.81 18.95
N ILE A 461 -16.15 -20.36 18.04
CA ILE A 461 -17.46 -20.93 18.38
C ILE A 461 -17.55 -22.35 17.77
N PRO A 462 -17.04 -23.38 18.48
CA PRO A 462 -17.12 -24.75 18.01
C PRO A 462 -18.57 -25.28 18.01
N ASN A 463 -18.82 -26.30 17.19
CA ASN A 463 -20.11 -27.01 17.11
C ASN A 463 -21.30 -26.18 16.61
N ILE A 464 -21.04 -25.17 15.77
CA ILE A 464 -22.06 -24.36 15.11
C ILE A 464 -21.89 -24.44 13.57
N ASP A 465 -22.98 -24.43 12.81
CA ASP A 465 -22.90 -24.50 11.35
C ASP A 465 -22.36 -23.20 10.75
N GLU A 466 -22.83 -22.04 11.26
CA GLU A 466 -22.44 -20.72 10.76
C GLU A 466 -22.24 -19.70 11.89
N VAL A 467 -21.47 -18.63 11.58
CA VAL A 467 -21.25 -17.50 12.48
C VAL A 467 -21.71 -16.23 11.78
N LEU A 468 -22.58 -15.48 12.45
CA LEU A 468 -23.01 -14.14 12.02
C LEU A 468 -22.01 -13.09 12.52
N LEU A 469 -21.42 -12.35 11.59
CA LEU A 469 -20.41 -11.34 11.87
C LEU A 469 -21.05 -9.97 12.11
N TYR A 470 -20.36 -9.14 12.90
CA TYR A 470 -20.68 -7.73 13.09
C TYR A 470 -19.40 -6.89 13.14
N ASN A 471 -19.49 -5.59 12.87
CA ASN A 471 -18.34 -4.69 12.83
C ASN A 471 -18.18 -3.92 14.16
N GLN A 472 -17.12 -3.09 14.26
CA GLN A 472 -16.81 -2.32 15.46
C GLN A 472 -17.85 -1.24 15.82
N ASP A 473 -18.78 -0.92 14.92
CA ASP A 473 -19.92 -0.04 15.19
C ASP A 473 -21.18 -0.82 15.59
N GLU A 474 -21.01 -2.11 15.94
CA GLU A 474 -22.09 -3.05 16.28
C GLU A 474 -23.12 -3.26 15.15
N GLU A 475 -22.73 -3.05 13.89
CA GLU A 475 -23.56 -3.31 12.73
C GLU A 475 -23.37 -4.76 12.27
N LEU A 476 -24.48 -5.47 12.09
CA LEU A 476 -24.46 -6.82 11.51
C LEU A 476 -23.97 -6.76 10.07
N THR A 477 -23.25 -7.80 9.64
CA THR A 477 -22.65 -7.82 8.30
C THR A 477 -23.10 -9.04 7.49
N GLU A 478 -22.47 -10.18 7.64
CA GLU A 478 -22.75 -11.38 6.87
C GLU A 478 -22.40 -12.64 7.66
N PHE A 479 -22.79 -13.81 7.15
CA PHE A 479 -22.29 -15.12 7.60
C PHE A 479 -20.98 -15.48 6.91
N CYS A 480 -20.25 -16.45 7.45
CA CYS A 480 -18.98 -16.87 6.86
C CYS A 480 -19.07 -17.35 5.41
N ILE A 481 -20.23 -17.85 4.95
CA ILE A 481 -20.42 -18.36 3.57
C ILE A 481 -21.55 -17.70 2.79
N GLY A 482 -22.20 -16.68 3.34
CA GLY A 482 -23.34 -16.02 2.67
C GLY A 482 -23.75 -14.72 3.35
N ASN A 483 -24.55 -13.92 2.65
CA ASN A 483 -25.03 -12.66 3.19
C ASN A 483 -26.20 -12.89 4.16
N LEU A 484 -26.35 -11.97 5.11
CA LEU A 484 -27.47 -11.90 6.04
C LEU A 484 -28.71 -11.32 5.33
N VAL A 485 -29.85 -11.95 5.54
CA VAL A 485 -31.16 -11.38 5.28
C VAL A 485 -32.04 -11.59 6.51
N VAL A 486 -32.78 -10.55 6.90
CA VAL A 486 -33.78 -10.62 7.96
C VAL A 486 -35.15 -10.25 7.42
N GLU A 487 -36.21 -10.89 7.93
CA GLU A 487 -37.60 -10.54 7.68
C GLU A 487 -38.10 -9.69 8.85
N ILE A 488 -38.71 -8.55 8.57
CA ILE A 488 -39.32 -7.66 9.57
C ILE A 488 -40.65 -7.16 9.01
N ASN A 489 -41.74 -7.53 9.64
CA ASN A 489 -43.13 -7.19 9.22
C ASN A 489 -43.44 -7.60 7.76
N GLY A 490 -42.86 -8.71 7.29
CA GLY A 490 -43.05 -9.23 5.93
C GLY A 490 -42.10 -8.68 4.86
N ASP A 491 -41.30 -7.66 5.16
CA ASP A 491 -40.27 -7.13 4.26
C ASP A 491 -38.92 -7.76 4.54
N LEU A 492 -38.09 -7.92 3.50
CA LEU A 492 -36.75 -8.51 3.59
C LEU A 492 -35.68 -7.43 3.55
N TYR A 493 -34.79 -7.45 4.54
CA TYR A 493 -33.69 -6.51 4.68
C TYR A 493 -32.32 -7.20 4.72
N THR A 494 -31.30 -6.52 4.20
CA THR A 494 -29.89 -6.95 4.24
C THR A 494 -28.98 -5.76 4.58
N PRO A 495 -27.89 -5.95 5.33
CA PRO A 495 -26.95 -4.87 5.57
C PRO A 495 -26.33 -4.32 4.28
N PRO A 496 -26.07 -3.01 4.16
CA PRO A 496 -25.35 -2.44 3.03
C PRO A 496 -23.87 -2.87 3.04
N VAL A 497 -23.28 -2.94 1.85
CA VAL A 497 -21.87 -3.35 1.68
C VAL A 497 -20.91 -2.51 2.54
N SER A 498 -21.25 -1.25 2.81
CA SER A 498 -20.44 -0.34 3.65
C SER A 498 -20.24 -0.81 5.09
N CYS A 499 -21.09 -1.70 5.61
CA CYS A 499 -20.92 -2.31 6.94
C CYS A 499 -19.73 -3.28 7.02
N GLY A 500 -19.19 -3.75 5.90
CA GLY A 500 -18.06 -4.66 5.85
C GLY A 500 -18.46 -6.09 5.48
N LEU A 501 -18.99 -6.27 4.29
CA LEU A 501 -19.43 -7.57 3.80
C LEU A 501 -19.17 -7.74 2.31
N LEU A 502 -19.13 -8.99 1.87
CA LEU A 502 -18.98 -9.33 0.46
C LEU A 502 -20.24 -8.89 -0.33
N PRO A 503 -20.08 -8.16 -1.47
CA PRO A 503 -21.19 -7.89 -2.38
C PRO A 503 -21.63 -9.20 -3.07
N GLY A 504 -22.53 -9.93 -2.44
CA GLY A 504 -22.98 -11.24 -2.90
C GLY A 504 -23.73 -11.16 -4.23
N VAL A 505 -23.43 -12.06 -5.16
CA VAL A 505 -24.05 -12.08 -6.50
C VAL A 505 -25.56 -12.31 -6.40
N PHE A 506 -26.01 -13.24 -5.57
CA PHE A 506 -27.42 -13.49 -5.36
C PHE A 506 -28.10 -12.36 -4.57
N ARG A 507 -27.40 -11.77 -3.59
CA ARG A 507 -27.86 -10.57 -2.88
C ARG A 507 -28.13 -9.42 -3.85
N ALA A 508 -27.22 -9.15 -4.77
CA ALA A 508 -27.37 -8.10 -5.78
C ALA A 508 -28.58 -8.38 -6.71
N GLU A 509 -28.77 -9.63 -7.14
CA GLU A 509 -29.93 -10.04 -7.93
C GLU A 509 -31.26 -9.79 -7.21
N GLU A 510 -31.32 -10.09 -5.90
CA GLU A 510 -32.55 -9.89 -5.11
C GLU A 510 -32.85 -8.40 -4.88
N ILE A 511 -31.81 -7.57 -4.71
CA ILE A 511 -31.96 -6.10 -4.61
C ILE A 511 -32.46 -5.52 -5.93
N ASP A 512 -31.84 -5.87 -7.05
CA ASP A 512 -32.21 -5.35 -8.38
C ASP A 512 -33.62 -5.74 -8.79
N ASN A 513 -34.09 -6.91 -8.30
CA ASN A 513 -35.47 -7.37 -8.50
C ASN A 513 -36.47 -6.77 -7.49
N GLY A 514 -36.05 -5.88 -6.61
CA GLY A 514 -36.87 -5.21 -5.62
C GLY A 514 -37.38 -6.12 -4.49
N ARG A 515 -36.78 -7.31 -4.31
CA ARG A 515 -37.19 -8.30 -3.28
C ARG A 515 -36.41 -8.11 -1.97
N LEU A 516 -35.35 -7.34 -1.99
CA LEU A 516 -34.46 -7.14 -0.84
C LEU A 516 -34.10 -5.67 -0.70
N ILE A 517 -34.19 -5.12 0.50
CA ILE A 517 -33.94 -3.71 0.81
C ILE A 517 -32.65 -3.60 1.66
N GLU A 518 -31.77 -2.68 1.29
CA GLU A 518 -30.58 -2.39 2.12
C GLU A 518 -30.97 -1.56 3.36
N ARG A 519 -30.60 -2.06 4.52
CA ARG A 519 -30.82 -1.38 5.81
C ARG A 519 -29.70 -1.75 6.77
N VAL A 520 -29.13 -0.76 7.47
CA VAL A 520 -28.21 -1.02 8.59
C VAL A 520 -28.98 -1.71 9.70
N LEU A 521 -28.50 -2.86 10.13
CA LEU A 521 -29.05 -3.69 11.19
C LEU A 521 -28.03 -3.70 12.34
N LYS A 522 -28.48 -3.37 13.54
CA LYS A 522 -27.64 -3.40 14.73
C LYS A 522 -27.73 -4.77 15.43
N LYS A 523 -26.66 -5.11 16.16
CA LYS A 523 -26.52 -6.37 16.88
C LYS A 523 -27.68 -6.60 17.85
N ASP A 524 -28.12 -5.57 18.58
CA ASP A 524 -29.20 -5.61 19.55
C ASP A 524 -30.60 -5.77 18.92
N GLN A 525 -30.73 -5.57 17.62
CA GLN A 525 -32.01 -5.71 16.91
C GLN A 525 -32.27 -7.14 16.44
N ILE A 526 -31.28 -8.05 16.47
CA ILE A 526 -31.40 -9.37 15.85
C ILE A 526 -32.45 -10.25 16.52
N ASP A 527 -32.68 -10.10 17.81
CA ASP A 527 -33.67 -10.86 18.58
C ASP A 527 -35.12 -10.42 18.30
N SER A 528 -35.32 -9.27 17.64
CA SER A 528 -36.62 -8.69 17.33
C SER A 528 -37.10 -8.93 15.90
N VAL A 529 -36.35 -9.66 15.08
CA VAL A 529 -36.72 -9.96 13.69
C VAL A 529 -37.61 -11.20 13.60
N ASP A 530 -38.48 -11.25 12.58
CA ASP A 530 -39.42 -12.38 12.40
C ASP A 530 -38.69 -13.65 11.95
N LYS A 531 -37.71 -13.52 11.01
CA LYS A 531 -36.92 -14.64 10.50
C LYS A 531 -35.55 -14.17 10.04
N ILE A 532 -34.61 -15.11 10.06
CA ILE A 532 -33.21 -14.90 9.62
C ILE A 532 -32.90 -15.89 8.52
N TYR A 533 -32.23 -15.42 7.46
CA TYR A 533 -31.78 -16.24 6.35
C TYR A 533 -30.31 -15.96 6.04
N LEU A 534 -29.58 -17.02 5.68
CA LEU A 534 -28.33 -16.96 4.96
C LEU A 534 -28.62 -17.08 3.46
N ILE A 535 -28.10 -16.15 2.66
CA ILE A 535 -28.28 -16.23 1.20
C ILE A 535 -26.95 -16.29 0.46
N ASN A 536 -26.89 -17.11 -0.59
CA ASN A 536 -25.81 -17.13 -1.58
C ASN A 536 -26.29 -17.73 -2.91
N SER A 537 -25.49 -17.60 -3.98
CA SER A 537 -25.84 -18.06 -5.33
C SER A 537 -25.95 -19.58 -5.50
N VAL A 538 -25.46 -20.38 -4.55
CA VAL A 538 -25.51 -21.86 -4.61
C VAL A 538 -26.73 -22.40 -3.88
N ARG A 539 -27.02 -21.89 -2.69
CA ARG A 539 -28.09 -22.40 -1.81
C ARG A 539 -29.35 -21.55 -1.86
N ARG A 540 -29.27 -20.34 -2.42
CA ARG A 540 -30.33 -19.32 -2.40
C ARG A 540 -30.66 -18.96 -0.94
N TYR A 541 -31.90 -19.05 -0.49
CA TYR A 541 -32.32 -18.79 0.88
C TYR A 541 -32.20 -20.05 1.75
N VAL A 542 -31.47 -19.94 2.86
CA VAL A 542 -31.37 -20.98 3.90
C VAL A 542 -31.83 -20.36 5.22
N PRO A 543 -32.89 -20.89 5.85
CA PRO A 543 -33.31 -20.42 7.17
C PRO A 543 -32.21 -20.63 8.21
N ILE A 544 -32.10 -19.69 9.15
CA ILE A 544 -31.13 -19.73 10.24
C ILE A 544 -31.86 -19.79 11.56
N ASP A 545 -31.41 -20.73 12.41
CA ASP A 545 -31.74 -20.80 13.82
C ASP A 545 -30.59 -20.16 14.61
N LEU A 546 -30.76 -18.90 15.02
CA LEU A 546 -29.75 -18.16 15.76
C LEU A 546 -29.82 -18.53 17.24
N ARG A 547 -28.79 -19.19 17.73
CA ARG A 547 -28.67 -19.53 19.15
C ARG A 547 -28.17 -18.32 19.94
N ALA A 548 -28.82 -18.00 21.05
CA ALA A 548 -28.24 -17.11 22.05
C ALA A 548 -26.90 -17.70 22.51
N GLY A 549 -25.83 -16.91 22.48
CA GLY A 549 -24.53 -17.35 22.99
C GLY A 549 -24.69 -17.79 24.43
N GLU A 550 -24.56 -19.07 24.71
CA GLU A 550 -24.33 -19.54 26.07
C GLU A 550 -22.98 -18.92 26.48
N GLN A 551 -23.04 -17.87 27.26
CA GLN A 551 -21.94 -17.48 28.13
C GLN A 551 -21.90 -18.59 29.18
N ASP A 552 -21.02 -19.58 29.01
CA ASP A 552 -20.63 -20.45 30.09
C ASP A 552 -20.06 -19.57 31.20
N VAL A 553 -20.79 -19.57 32.33
CA VAL A 553 -20.47 -18.92 33.61
C VAL A 553 -19.25 -19.61 34.21
#